data_7cd3e2f6d8c220897dea0611b62cfc73
#
_entry.id   7cd3e2f6d8c220897dea0611b62cfc73
#
_cell.length_a   1.000
_cell.length_b   1.000
_cell.length_c   1.000
_cell.angle_alpha   90.00
_cell.angle_beta   90.00
_cell.angle_gamma   90.00
#
_symmetry.space_group_name_H-M   'P 1'
#
loop_
_entity.id
_entity.type
_entity.pdbx_description
1 polymer ?
#
loop_
_entity_poly.entity_id
_entity_poly.type
_entity_poly.pdbx_seq_one_letter_code
_entity_poly.pdbx_strand_id
1 'polypeptide(L)'
;SANRGVCTQACRRIYSAEIPGTVANGYYFSPCDLELISHVPELMEAGVDSFKIEGRMKSAEYVGAVTAAYRYVMDHWREDKKGSIAEGKRILSTDFARSKTDYWYGFKSVEEGVDSAGEKILNPKQAGGTGIFLGKINQTRPASASEKEQYASSLEKKQEFSIQMATISGGDYNPDPGDSIRLHKKDDTGRESHKIRVLSEDEKGSRWIDIPSGFSKGDSVYLLQTKSMSKRYKRVLPSDLSKFRKQPGPERLPILDLTPLAKNELSWFPEGLYIQVSTVADAHIVSSLHPVRLIIELNSETTYDLLNKDSPAKPLLPYSKKMTVISLDPFFAEGKSEEFENIVSVLVEKGYSTFIVNNIAHINILKKYKVNLIAGPYLYTFNRWAVSFIENSNIMALQSPAENSEKNLESVFENSLERSRVLLSVFSYPVLFRMRFKLPGDYDFTYFSDKEGMGFKVNSTPDGSFVMPEYPFSLLDKMETLKSKGWTHQLIDFSKTKILKSDIKNLVSIIQKHDFIEGASRFNWKNGFYNPEKMEAYQAAQARNAQTAKDNKKRK
;
A
#
# COMPACT_ATOMS: atom_id res chain seq x y z
N SER A 1 4.38 1.63 6.67
CA SER A 1 3.27 0.81 6.18
C SER A 1 1.95 1.58 6.27
N ALA A 2 1.12 1.44 5.23
CA ALA A 2 -0.19 2.09 5.16
C ALA A 2 -1.12 1.59 6.28
N ASN A 3 -1.07 0.31 6.61
CA ASN A 3 -1.86 -0.31 7.67
C ASN A 3 -1.57 0.26 9.06
N ARG A 4 -0.38 0.83 9.26
CA ARG A 4 0.03 1.48 10.50
C ARG A 4 -0.19 3.01 10.48
N GLY A 5 -0.90 3.54 9.51
CA GLY A 5 -1.14 4.98 9.35
C GLY A 5 0.07 5.76 8.83
N VAL A 6 1.13 5.11 8.39
CA VAL A 6 2.41 5.72 7.99
C VAL A 6 2.67 5.50 6.49
N CYS A 7 1.66 5.77 5.68
CA CYS A 7 1.77 5.63 4.24
C CYS A 7 2.71 6.69 3.65
N THR A 8 3.77 6.24 2.99
CA THR A 8 4.71 7.11 2.25
C THR A 8 4.21 7.46 0.85
N GLN A 9 3.01 7.01 0.49
CA GLN A 9 2.41 7.16 -0.84
C GLN A 9 3.33 6.62 -1.96
N ALA A 10 4.00 5.50 -1.73
CA ALA A 10 4.91 4.90 -2.70
C ALA A 10 4.23 4.64 -4.05
N CYS A 11 2.98 4.15 -4.07
CA CYS A 11 2.21 3.97 -5.30
C CYS A 11 1.94 5.28 -6.08
N ARG A 12 2.21 6.44 -5.50
CA ARG A 12 1.95 7.76 -6.08
C ARG A 12 3.22 8.52 -6.42
N ARG A 13 4.35 7.85 -6.45
CA ARG A 13 5.64 8.41 -6.86
C ARG A 13 5.85 8.23 -8.35
N ILE A 14 6.71 9.07 -8.92
CA ILE A 14 7.25 8.86 -10.26
C ILE A 14 8.30 7.75 -10.19
N TYR A 15 8.21 6.86 -11.15
CA TYR A 15 9.23 5.85 -11.40
C TYR A 15 9.76 6.00 -12.83
N SER A 16 11.02 5.67 -13.01
CA SER A 16 11.71 5.65 -14.29
C SER A 16 11.92 4.22 -14.74
N ALA A 17 11.47 3.88 -15.94
CA ALA A 17 11.67 2.57 -16.54
C ALA A 17 12.40 2.73 -17.87
N GLU A 18 13.37 1.86 -18.16
CA GLU A 18 14.00 1.76 -19.47
C GLU A 18 13.09 0.94 -20.39
N ILE A 19 12.42 1.64 -21.29
CA ILE A 19 11.71 1.01 -22.40
C ILE A 19 12.67 1.02 -23.60
N PRO A 20 12.76 -0.04 -24.42
CA PRO A 20 13.66 -0.06 -25.57
C PRO A 20 13.55 1.21 -26.41
N GLY A 21 14.65 2.01 -26.42
CA GLY A 21 14.74 3.27 -27.13
C GLY A 21 14.36 4.55 -26.38
N THR A 22 13.79 4.49 -25.18
CA THR A 22 13.45 5.68 -24.36
C THR A 22 13.45 5.36 -22.87
N VAL A 23 13.81 6.37 -22.05
CA VAL A 23 13.53 6.34 -20.61
C VAL A 23 12.18 7.00 -20.39
N ALA A 24 11.22 6.24 -19.91
CA ALA A 24 9.88 6.74 -19.59
C ALA A 24 9.73 6.97 -18.10
N ASN A 25 9.16 8.13 -17.74
CA ASN A 25 8.81 8.48 -16.37
C ASN A 25 7.29 8.49 -16.21
N GLY A 26 6.77 7.86 -15.16
CA GLY A 26 5.33 7.82 -14.91
C GLY A 26 4.95 7.45 -13.50
N TYR A 27 3.67 7.67 -13.18
CA TYR A 27 3.05 7.25 -11.91
C TYR A 27 2.47 5.84 -12.05
N TYR A 28 3.26 4.88 -12.48
CA TYR A 28 2.84 3.57 -12.95
C TYR A 28 1.95 2.78 -12.00
N PHE A 29 2.05 3.01 -10.70
CA PHE A 29 1.25 2.33 -9.67
C PHE A 29 0.17 3.23 -9.06
N SER A 30 -0.12 4.40 -9.67
CA SER A 30 -1.13 5.33 -9.14
C SER A 30 -2.53 4.84 -9.45
N PRO A 31 -3.31 4.36 -8.44
CA PRO A 31 -4.66 3.89 -8.69
C PRO A 31 -5.63 5.06 -8.84
N CYS A 32 -6.64 4.87 -9.69
CA CYS A 32 -7.84 5.68 -9.73
C CYS A 32 -8.61 5.63 -8.41
N ASP A 33 -9.51 6.57 -8.17
CA ASP A 33 -10.39 6.53 -7.00
C ASP A 33 -11.59 5.59 -7.27
N LEU A 34 -11.93 4.75 -6.30
CA LEU A 34 -13.11 3.89 -6.38
C LEU A 34 -14.38 4.75 -6.32
N GLU A 35 -15.24 4.63 -7.32
CA GLU A 35 -16.57 5.24 -7.36
C GLU A 35 -17.61 4.17 -7.71
N LEU A 36 -18.53 3.91 -6.79
CA LEU A 36 -19.59 2.90 -6.96
C LEU A 36 -20.99 3.52 -7.07
N ILE A 37 -21.10 4.79 -7.42
CA ILE A 37 -22.41 5.47 -7.45
C ILE A 37 -23.39 4.82 -8.43
N SER A 38 -22.89 4.25 -9.54
CA SER A 38 -23.70 3.52 -10.50
C SER A 38 -24.23 2.20 -9.98
N HIS A 39 -23.57 1.62 -8.97
CA HIS A 39 -23.87 0.32 -8.37
C HIS A 39 -24.66 0.44 -7.06
N VAL A 40 -24.94 1.67 -6.59
CA VAL A 40 -25.69 1.89 -5.34
C VAL A 40 -27.05 1.20 -5.35
N PRO A 41 -27.87 1.26 -6.45
CA PRO A 41 -29.14 0.56 -6.48
C PRO A 41 -29.01 -0.95 -6.28
N GLU A 42 -28.10 -1.59 -7.02
CA GLU A 42 -27.87 -3.05 -6.92
C GLU A 42 -27.33 -3.45 -5.54
N LEU A 43 -26.45 -2.65 -4.97
CA LEU A 43 -25.93 -2.90 -3.62
C LEU A 43 -27.01 -2.78 -2.54
N MET A 44 -27.93 -1.83 -2.68
CA MET A 44 -29.08 -1.69 -1.78
C MET A 44 -30.07 -2.85 -1.95
N GLU A 45 -30.34 -3.30 -3.18
CA GLU A 45 -31.17 -4.48 -3.46
C GLU A 45 -30.53 -5.76 -2.88
N ALA A 46 -29.20 -5.87 -2.91
CA ALA A 46 -28.45 -6.97 -2.32
C ALA A 46 -28.43 -6.94 -0.77
N GLY A 47 -29.05 -5.93 -0.13
CA GLY A 47 -29.14 -5.83 1.33
C GLY A 47 -27.95 -5.19 2.02
N VAL A 48 -27.17 -4.35 1.33
CA VAL A 48 -26.09 -3.57 1.95
C VAL A 48 -26.71 -2.47 2.82
N ASP A 49 -26.52 -2.55 4.13
CA ASP A 49 -27.10 -1.62 5.11
C ASP A 49 -26.39 -0.27 5.18
N SER A 50 -25.10 -0.21 4.89
CA SER A 50 -24.28 0.99 5.09
C SER A 50 -23.16 1.12 4.07
N PHE A 51 -22.97 2.34 3.57
CA PHE A 51 -21.87 2.70 2.66
C PHE A 51 -20.83 3.53 3.41
N LYS A 52 -19.58 3.13 3.34
CA LYS A 52 -18.45 3.86 3.94
C LYS A 52 -17.75 4.72 2.89
N ILE A 53 -17.76 6.03 3.11
CA ILE A 53 -17.04 6.99 2.27
C ILE A 53 -15.67 7.25 2.89
N GLU A 54 -14.61 7.05 2.09
CA GLU A 54 -13.23 7.31 2.50
C GLU A 54 -12.73 8.63 1.91
N GLY A 55 -12.05 9.43 2.72
CA GLY A 55 -11.57 10.73 2.28
C GLY A 55 -10.57 11.36 3.24
N ARG A 56 -9.51 10.61 3.61
CA ARG A 56 -8.44 11.15 4.46
C ARG A 56 -7.80 12.37 3.82
N MET A 57 -7.60 13.43 4.62
CA MET A 57 -7.01 14.71 4.17
C MET A 57 -7.86 15.47 3.13
N LYS A 58 -9.12 15.12 2.97
CA LYS A 58 -10.04 15.83 2.08
C LYS A 58 -10.71 17.00 2.79
N SER A 59 -11.16 17.99 2.01
CA SER A 59 -11.86 19.17 2.53
C SER A 59 -13.30 18.85 2.94
N ALA A 60 -13.91 19.73 3.72
CA ALA A 60 -15.32 19.64 4.08
C ALA A 60 -16.24 19.65 2.85
N GLU A 61 -15.87 20.41 1.85
CA GLU A 61 -16.60 20.53 0.58
C GLU A 61 -16.59 19.19 -0.17
N TYR A 62 -15.45 18.50 -0.21
CA TYR A 62 -15.38 17.16 -0.78
C TYR A 62 -16.30 16.19 -0.04
N VAL A 63 -16.22 16.15 1.29
CA VAL A 63 -17.05 15.25 2.10
C VAL A 63 -18.52 15.56 1.87
N GLY A 64 -18.89 16.84 1.87
CA GLY A 64 -20.25 17.28 1.63
C GLY A 64 -20.76 16.93 0.24
N ALA A 65 -19.97 17.15 -0.82
CA ALA A 65 -20.37 16.85 -2.19
C ALA A 65 -20.54 15.34 -2.41
N VAL A 66 -19.56 14.53 -1.96
CA VAL A 66 -19.63 13.07 -2.10
C VAL A 66 -20.82 12.51 -1.31
N THR A 67 -21.02 12.94 -0.07
CA THR A 67 -22.16 12.49 0.74
C THR A 67 -23.49 12.87 0.10
N ALA A 68 -23.61 14.10 -0.43
CA ALA A 68 -24.82 14.55 -1.10
C ALA A 68 -25.12 13.73 -2.36
N ALA A 69 -24.11 13.40 -3.16
CA ALA A 69 -24.28 12.60 -4.36
C ALA A 69 -24.80 11.19 -4.05
N TYR A 70 -24.15 10.49 -3.13
CA TYR A 70 -24.58 9.14 -2.74
C TYR A 70 -25.95 9.17 -2.07
N ARG A 71 -26.21 10.13 -1.17
CA ARG A 71 -27.52 10.28 -0.53
C ARG A 71 -28.62 10.52 -1.55
N TYR A 72 -28.37 11.38 -2.55
CA TYR A 72 -29.34 11.66 -3.61
C TYR A 72 -29.72 10.37 -4.36
N VAL A 73 -28.74 9.57 -4.79
CA VAL A 73 -29.03 8.30 -5.49
C VAL A 73 -29.79 7.34 -4.56
N MET A 74 -29.37 7.18 -3.30
CA MET A 74 -30.04 6.32 -2.33
C MET A 74 -31.52 6.70 -2.11
N ASP A 75 -31.86 7.99 -2.17
CA ASP A 75 -33.20 8.47 -1.92
C ASP A 75 -34.12 8.35 -3.14
N HIS A 76 -33.57 8.49 -4.37
CA HIS A 76 -34.40 8.67 -5.57
C HIS A 76 -34.31 7.51 -6.59
N TRP A 77 -33.41 6.52 -6.42
CA TRP A 77 -33.18 5.48 -7.42
C TRP A 77 -34.40 4.60 -7.71
N ARG A 78 -35.32 4.43 -6.73
CA ARG A 78 -36.56 3.65 -6.93
C ARG A 78 -37.56 4.36 -7.82
N GLU A 79 -37.55 5.68 -7.85
CA GLU A 79 -38.44 6.50 -8.67
C GLU A 79 -37.88 6.67 -10.09
N ASP A 80 -36.60 7.01 -10.20
CA ASP A 80 -35.85 7.13 -11.46
C ASP A 80 -34.39 6.70 -11.29
N LYS A 81 -34.11 5.43 -11.58
CA LYS A 81 -32.76 4.86 -11.46
C LYS A 81 -31.76 5.57 -12.35
N LYS A 82 -32.09 5.82 -13.62
CA LYS A 82 -31.15 6.42 -14.57
C LYS A 82 -30.91 7.90 -14.27
N GLY A 83 -31.95 8.66 -14.02
CA GLY A 83 -31.84 10.08 -13.69
C GLY A 83 -31.12 10.32 -12.37
N SER A 84 -31.41 9.51 -11.34
CA SER A 84 -30.75 9.66 -10.05
C SER A 84 -29.23 9.37 -10.13
N ILE A 85 -28.82 8.35 -10.88
CA ILE A 85 -27.40 8.05 -11.13
C ILE A 85 -26.74 9.18 -11.93
N ALA A 86 -27.42 9.69 -12.97
CA ALA A 86 -26.91 10.80 -13.78
C ALA A 86 -26.69 12.07 -12.93
N GLU A 87 -27.64 12.42 -12.08
CA GLU A 87 -27.52 13.57 -11.16
C GLU A 87 -26.42 13.33 -10.11
N GLY A 88 -26.35 12.14 -9.52
CA GLY A 88 -25.26 11.77 -8.61
C GLY A 88 -23.89 11.93 -9.25
N LYS A 89 -23.70 11.46 -10.48
CA LYS A 89 -22.45 11.65 -11.25
C LYS A 89 -22.19 13.12 -11.54
N ARG A 90 -23.22 13.91 -11.85
CA ARG A 90 -23.10 15.35 -12.05
C ARG A 90 -22.59 16.05 -10.77
N ILE A 91 -23.10 15.69 -9.61
CA ILE A 91 -22.60 16.21 -8.32
C ILE A 91 -21.15 15.80 -8.11
N LEU A 92 -20.80 14.53 -8.37
CA LEU A 92 -19.43 14.01 -8.22
C LEU A 92 -18.45 14.57 -9.26
N SER A 93 -18.90 15.10 -10.39
CA SER A 93 -17.99 15.72 -11.36
C SER A 93 -17.22 16.91 -10.80
N THR A 94 -17.69 17.47 -9.67
CA THR A 94 -17.09 18.62 -8.97
C THR A 94 -16.33 18.25 -7.70
N ASP A 95 -16.12 16.97 -7.42
CA ASP A 95 -15.59 16.48 -6.14
C ASP A 95 -14.06 16.54 -6.00
N PHE A 96 -13.33 17.01 -7.00
CA PHE A 96 -11.85 17.10 -7.00
C PHE A 96 -11.14 15.78 -6.74
N ALA A 97 -11.77 14.68 -7.12
CA ALA A 97 -11.19 13.36 -7.06
C ALA A 97 -10.22 13.14 -8.23
N ARG A 98 -9.49 12.05 -8.15
CA ARG A 98 -8.70 11.51 -9.26
C ARG A 98 -9.62 10.91 -10.32
N SER A 99 -9.03 10.43 -11.43
CA SER A 99 -9.73 9.54 -12.35
C SER A 99 -10.43 8.44 -11.57
N LYS A 100 -11.64 8.11 -11.96
CA LYS A 100 -12.53 7.20 -11.23
C LYS A 100 -12.57 5.84 -11.88
N THR A 101 -12.80 4.82 -11.08
CA THR A 101 -12.96 3.44 -11.51
C THR A 101 -14.00 2.76 -10.62
N ASP A 102 -14.75 1.84 -11.16
CA ASP A 102 -15.60 0.91 -10.40
C ASP A 102 -14.84 -0.35 -9.95
N TYR A 103 -13.53 -0.34 -10.12
CA TYR A 103 -12.61 -1.40 -9.70
C TYR A 103 -13.04 -2.76 -10.30
N TRP A 104 -13.37 -3.76 -9.46
CA TRP A 104 -13.75 -5.10 -9.89
C TRP A 104 -15.23 -5.26 -10.27
N TYR A 105 -16.06 -4.26 -10.03
CA TYR A 105 -17.52 -4.35 -10.22
C TYR A 105 -17.99 -4.39 -11.68
N GLY A 106 -17.13 -4.30 -12.64
CA GLY A 106 -17.51 -4.34 -14.05
C GLY A 106 -17.04 -5.60 -14.79
N PHE A 107 -16.35 -6.52 -14.10
CA PHE A 107 -15.84 -7.75 -14.71
C PHE A 107 -16.82 -8.91 -14.55
N LYS A 108 -16.90 -9.75 -15.58
CA LYS A 108 -17.80 -10.92 -15.61
C LYS A 108 -17.23 -12.11 -14.85
N SER A 109 -15.91 -12.16 -14.71
CA SER A 109 -15.21 -13.21 -13.96
C SER A 109 -13.97 -12.68 -13.26
N VAL A 110 -13.40 -13.47 -12.35
CA VAL A 110 -12.15 -13.15 -11.66
C VAL A 110 -11.00 -13.13 -12.65
N GLU A 111 -10.97 -14.05 -13.60
CA GLU A 111 -9.93 -14.18 -14.61
C GLU A 111 -9.89 -12.96 -15.52
N GLU A 112 -11.05 -12.49 -15.99
CA GLU A 112 -11.16 -11.24 -16.77
C GLU A 112 -10.60 -10.05 -15.97
N GLY A 113 -10.92 -9.97 -14.67
CA GLY A 113 -10.39 -8.94 -13.79
C GLY A 113 -8.88 -9.03 -13.62
N VAL A 114 -8.31 -10.23 -13.46
CA VAL A 114 -6.85 -10.42 -13.36
C VAL A 114 -6.15 -9.91 -14.62
N ASP A 115 -6.69 -10.16 -15.78
CA ASP A 115 -6.07 -9.80 -17.06
C ASP A 115 -6.23 -8.31 -17.43
N SER A 116 -7.37 -7.69 -17.08
CA SER A 116 -7.77 -6.38 -17.63
C SER A 116 -7.89 -5.26 -16.62
N ALA A 117 -7.94 -5.56 -15.31
CA ALA A 117 -8.18 -4.53 -14.30
C ALA A 117 -7.05 -3.50 -14.19
N GLY A 118 -5.82 -3.86 -14.55
CA GLY A 118 -4.68 -2.95 -14.51
C GLY A 118 -4.91 -1.68 -15.34
N GLU A 119 -5.42 -1.82 -16.56
CA GLU A 119 -5.73 -0.70 -17.45
C GLU A 119 -6.85 0.22 -16.92
N LYS A 120 -7.81 -0.37 -16.21
CA LYS A 120 -8.96 0.33 -15.64
C LYS A 120 -8.66 1.00 -14.30
N ILE A 121 -7.77 0.42 -13.52
CA ILE A 121 -7.47 0.85 -12.15
C ILE A 121 -6.32 1.84 -12.10
N LEU A 122 -5.29 1.68 -12.94
CA LEU A 122 -4.08 2.49 -12.88
C LEU A 122 -4.15 3.70 -13.81
N ASN A 123 -3.62 4.83 -13.36
CA ASN A 123 -3.45 6.03 -14.18
C ASN A 123 -2.00 6.54 -14.08
N PRO A 124 -1.13 6.16 -15.02
CA PRO A 124 0.29 6.54 -15.00
C PRO A 124 0.54 8.03 -15.24
N LYS A 125 -0.47 8.77 -15.69
CA LYS A 125 -0.36 10.21 -15.99
C LYS A 125 -0.66 11.09 -14.78
N GLN A 126 -1.17 10.52 -13.68
CA GLN A 126 -1.66 11.32 -12.55
C GLN A 126 -1.14 10.81 -11.20
N ALA A 127 -0.38 11.67 -10.50
CA ALA A 127 -0.15 11.49 -9.07
C ALA A 127 -1.48 11.72 -8.32
N GLY A 128 -1.75 10.92 -7.32
CA GLY A 128 -2.99 11.10 -6.58
C GLY A 128 -3.10 12.43 -5.83
N GLY A 129 -4.31 12.94 -5.68
CA GLY A 129 -4.61 14.10 -4.84
C GLY A 129 -4.24 15.47 -5.45
N THR A 130 -4.03 15.54 -6.74
CA THR A 130 -3.67 16.77 -7.46
C THR A 130 -4.86 17.63 -7.86
N GLY A 131 -6.08 17.12 -7.78
CA GLY A 131 -7.27 17.79 -8.30
C GLY A 131 -7.70 17.25 -9.68
N ILE A 132 -8.71 17.89 -10.29
CA ILE A 132 -9.16 17.57 -11.64
C ILE A 132 -8.15 18.16 -12.63
N PHE A 133 -7.67 17.35 -13.57
CA PHE A 133 -6.77 17.85 -14.61
C PHE A 133 -7.48 18.84 -15.52
N LEU A 134 -7.04 20.09 -15.51
CA LEU A 134 -7.57 21.17 -16.36
C LEU A 134 -6.87 21.29 -17.70
N GLY A 135 -5.75 20.62 -17.85
CA GLY A 135 -4.91 20.72 -19.05
C GLY A 135 -3.50 21.18 -18.73
N LYS A 136 -2.82 21.60 -19.78
CA LYS A 136 -1.46 22.13 -19.71
C LYS A 136 -1.44 23.61 -20.06
N ILE A 137 -0.47 24.33 -19.50
CA ILE A 137 -0.19 25.70 -19.91
C ILE A 137 0.21 25.70 -21.39
N ASN A 138 -0.53 26.43 -22.19
CA ASN A 138 -0.28 26.58 -23.62
C ASN A 138 0.61 27.80 -23.92
N GLN A 139 0.29 28.95 -23.32
CA GLN A 139 1.03 30.19 -23.45
C GLN A 139 1.12 30.91 -22.12
N THR A 140 2.18 31.68 -21.93
CA THR A 140 2.35 32.60 -20.79
C THR A 140 2.75 33.99 -21.29
N ARG A 141 2.33 35.02 -20.56
CA ARG A 141 2.77 36.42 -20.77
C ARG A 141 2.88 37.14 -19.44
N PRO A 142 3.67 38.20 -19.34
CA PRO A 142 3.63 39.09 -18.18
C PRO A 142 2.23 39.66 -17.94
N ALA A 143 1.84 39.81 -16.67
CA ALA A 143 0.63 40.50 -16.31
C ALA A 143 0.76 42.00 -16.56
N SER A 144 -0.25 42.61 -17.18
CA SER A 144 -0.33 44.04 -17.41
C SER A 144 -0.45 44.83 -16.08
N ALA A 145 -0.31 46.14 -16.13
CA ALA A 145 -0.47 47.00 -14.96
C ALA A 145 -1.88 46.90 -14.35
N SER A 146 -2.92 46.89 -15.21
CA SER A 146 -4.31 46.74 -14.77
C SER A 146 -4.61 45.38 -14.15
N GLU A 147 -4.07 44.28 -14.71
CA GLU A 147 -4.22 42.93 -14.15
C GLU A 147 -3.53 42.80 -12.80
N LYS A 148 -2.35 43.40 -12.61
CA LYS A 148 -1.64 43.45 -11.33
C LYS A 148 -2.41 44.24 -10.29
N GLU A 149 -3.01 45.38 -10.67
CA GLU A 149 -3.86 46.20 -9.81
C GLU A 149 -5.12 45.45 -9.40
N GLN A 150 -5.79 44.77 -10.33
CA GLN A 150 -6.95 43.90 -10.06
C GLN A 150 -6.58 42.75 -9.12
N TYR A 151 -5.44 42.12 -9.33
CA TYR A 151 -4.95 41.07 -8.45
C TYR A 151 -4.69 41.63 -7.04
N ALA A 152 -3.95 42.73 -6.91
CA ALA A 152 -3.61 43.37 -5.65
C ALA A 152 -4.87 43.79 -4.85
N SER A 153 -5.87 44.37 -5.51
CA SER A 153 -7.13 44.80 -4.88
C SER A 153 -7.95 43.61 -4.36
N SER A 154 -7.73 42.40 -4.89
CA SER A 154 -8.40 41.18 -4.47
C SER A 154 -7.74 40.49 -3.26
N LEU A 155 -6.58 40.95 -2.82
CA LEU A 155 -5.86 40.41 -1.66
C LEU A 155 -6.44 40.95 -0.36
N GLU A 156 -6.72 40.08 0.61
CA GLU A 156 -7.19 40.49 1.96
C GLU A 156 -6.13 41.20 2.78
N LYS A 157 -4.86 41.01 2.45
CA LYS A 157 -3.68 41.61 3.10
C LYS A 157 -2.66 42.02 2.06
N LYS A 158 -1.95 43.12 2.28
CA LYS A 158 -0.78 43.51 1.46
C LYS A 158 0.30 42.44 1.62
N GLN A 159 0.52 41.65 0.57
CA GLN A 159 1.61 40.65 0.44
C GLN A 159 2.33 40.92 -0.87
N GLU A 160 3.64 40.67 -0.86
CA GLU A 160 4.39 40.62 -2.12
C GLU A 160 3.86 39.45 -2.98
N PHE A 161 3.62 39.72 -4.22
CA PHE A 161 3.17 38.73 -5.20
C PHE A 161 3.92 38.86 -6.49
N SER A 162 4.14 37.72 -7.15
CA SER A 162 4.67 37.67 -8.50
C SER A 162 3.77 36.78 -9.34
N ILE A 163 3.04 37.39 -10.25
CA ILE A 163 2.08 36.72 -11.14
C ILE A 163 2.40 36.96 -12.60
N GLN A 164 1.98 36.04 -13.41
CA GLN A 164 1.92 36.10 -14.87
C GLN A 164 0.57 35.58 -15.33
N MET A 165 0.23 35.85 -16.59
CA MET A 165 -0.99 35.35 -17.20
C MET A 165 -0.70 34.09 -18.04
N ALA A 166 -1.63 33.12 -18.01
CA ALA A 166 -1.51 31.89 -18.77
C ALA A 166 -2.82 31.48 -19.44
N THR A 167 -2.72 30.86 -20.60
CA THR A 167 -3.82 30.10 -21.21
C THR A 167 -3.64 28.61 -20.94
N ILE A 168 -4.74 27.90 -20.71
CA ILE A 168 -4.75 26.45 -20.45
C ILE A 168 -5.46 25.75 -21.60
N SER A 169 -4.99 24.60 -21.99
CA SER A 169 -5.64 23.76 -23.01
C SER A 169 -5.57 22.28 -22.67
N GLY A 170 -6.60 21.51 -23.04
CA GLY A 170 -6.63 20.04 -22.96
C GLY A 170 -7.51 19.45 -21.85
N GLY A 171 -8.33 20.27 -21.17
CA GLY A 171 -9.34 19.80 -20.21
C GLY A 171 -10.74 20.34 -20.53
N ASP A 172 -11.75 19.79 -19.88
CA ASP A 172 -13.17 20.07 -20.13
C ASP A 172 -13.75 21.20 -19.26
N TYR A 173 -12.96 21.76 -18.32
CA TYR A 173 -13.41 22.80 -17.41
C TYR A 173 -12.56 24.07 -17.57
N ASN A 174 -13.23 25.20 -17.73
CA ASN A 174 -12.60 26.51 -17.79
C ASN A 174 -12.66 27.18 -16.41
N PRO A 175 -11.54 27.35 -15.72
CA PRO A 175 -11.53 27.93 -14.39
C PRO A 175 -11.86 29.42 -14.38
N ASP A 176 -12.53 29.88 -13.30
CA ASP A 176 -12.98 31.24 -13.09
C ASP A 176 -12.31 31.90 -11.86
N PRO A 177 -12.35 33.23 -11.75
CA PRO A 177 -11.92 33.95 -10.56
C PRO A 177 -12.62 33.46 -9.29
N GLY A 178 -11.83 33.06 -8.31
CA GLY A 178 -12.27 32.47 -7.07
C GLY A 178 -12.06 30.95 -6.98
N ASP A 179 -11.79 30.29 -8.10
CA ASP A 179 -11.37 28.90 -8.12
C ASP A 179 -9.93 28.76 -7.62
N SER A 180 -9.63 27.62 -7.03
CA SER A 180 -8.27 27.27 -6.58
C SER A 180 -7.70 26.20 -7.48
N ILE A 181 -6.52 26.44 -8.00
CA ILE A 181 -5.79 25.52 -8.87
C ILE A 181 -4.47 25.09 -8.23
N ARG A 182 -3.91 24.01 -8.74
CA ARG A 182 -2.55 23.57 -8.46
C ARG A 182 -1.80 23.42 -9.76
N LEU A 183 -0.62 24.00 -9.80
CA LEU A 183 0.30 23.88 -10.93
C LEU A 183 1.40 22.90 -10.59
N HIS A 184 1.78 22.08 -11.56
CA HIS A 184 2.91 21.15 -11.48
C HIS A 184 3.85 21.42 -12.63
N LYS A 185 5.13 21.57 -12.33
CA LYS A 185 6.16 21.65 -13.36
C LYS A 185 6.28 20.31 -14.09
N LYS A 186 6.52 20.37 -15.39
CA LYS A 186 6.66 19.20 -16.27
C LYS A 186 7.80 18.25 -15.87
N ASP A 187 8.81 18.79 -15.18
CA ASP A 187 9.98 18.08 -14.66
C ASP A 187 9.81 17.62 -13.20
N ASP A 188 8.63 17.78 -12.61
CA ASP A 188 8.29 17.50 -11.22
C ASP A 188 9.13 18.25 -10.16
N THR A 189 9.84 19.31 -10.56
CA THR A 189 10.70 20.10 -9.66
C THR A 189 9.92 21.04 -8.75
N GLY A 190 8.65 21.31 -9.04
CA GLY A 190 7.84 22.24 -8.24
C GLY A 190 6.34 22.06 -8.39
N ARG A 191 5.64 22.28 -7.26
CA ARG A 191 4.18 22.27 -7.18
C ARG A 191 3.71 23.47 -6.37
N GLU A 192 2.75 24.21 -6.88
CA GLU A 192 2.22 25.38 -6.18
C GLU A 192 0.69 25.43 -6.30
N SER A 193 0.04 25.78 -5.19
CA SER A 193 -1.41 26.00 -5.16
C SER A 193 -1.69 27.49 -5.26
N HIS A 194 -2.61 27.86 -6.16
CA HIS A 194 -2.93 29.22 -6.47
C HIS A 194 -4.45 29.43 -6.52
N LYS A 195 -4.92 30.58 -6.05
CA LYS A 195 -6.33 30.99 -6.20
C LYS A 195 -6.42 32.00 -7.31
N ILE A 196 -7.16 31.66 -8.36
CA ILE A 196 -7.40 32.55 -9.49
C ILE A 196 -8.15 33.79 -9.02
N ARG A 197 -7.69 34.95 -9.42
CA ARG A 197 -8.27 36.28 -9.04
C ARG A 197 -8.56 37.13 -10.25
N VAL A 198 -7.82 36.95 -11.33
CA VAL A 198 -7.91 37.73 -12.55
C VAL A 198 -8.21 36.82 -13.73
N LEU A 199 -9.16 37.22 -14.54
CA LEU A 199 -9.47 36.63 -15.84
C LEU A 199 -9.54 37.76 -16.87
N SER A 200 -8.81 37.57 -17.97
CA SER A 200 -8.88 38.48 -19.12
C SER A 200 -9.07 37.67 -20.42
N GLU A 201 -9.64 38.26 -21.42
CA GLU A 201 -9.78 37.67 -22.75
C GLU A 201 -9.04 38.55 -23.76
N ASP A 202 -8.34 37.91 -24.71
CA ASP A 202 -7.71 38.61 -25.80
C ASP A 202 -8.68 38.78 -26.99
N GLU A 203 -8.27 39.54 -28.00
CA GLU A 203 -9.05 39.83 -29.21
C GLU A 203 -9.46 38.55 -29.99
N LYS A 204 -8.81 37.43 -29.72
CA LYS A 204 -9.10 36.11 -30.31
C LYS A 204 -10.04 35.28 -29.45
N GLY A 205 -10.51 35.79 -28.31
CA GLY A 205 -11.36 35.07 -27.36
C GLY A 205 -10.60 34.05 -26.49
N SER A 206 -9.26 34.09 -26.42
CA SER A 206 -8.50 33.23 -25.56
C SER A 206 -8.61 33.70 -24.11
N ARG A 207 -8.89 32.78 -23.21
CA ARG A 207 -9.01 33.07 -21.77
C ARG A 207 -7.63 33.00 -21.09
N TRP A 208 -7.27 34.09 -20.43
CA TRP A 208 -6.03 34.26 -19.68
C TRP A 208 -6.32 34.34 -18.20
N ILE A 209 -5.76 33.44 -17.41
CA ILE A 209 -5.89 33.45 -15.95
C ILE A 209 -4.54 33.79 -15.31
N ASP A 210 -4.60 34.37 -14.11
CA ASP A 210 -3.41 34.62 -13.32
C ASP A 210 -2.86 33.31 -12.70
N ILE A 211 -1.54 33.16 -12.80
CA ILE A 211 -0.78 32.06 -12.21
C ILE A 211 0.48 32.61 -11.54
N PRO A 212 1.09 31.88 -10.56
CA PRO A 212 2.39 32.25 -10.01
C PRO A 212 3.46 32.32 -11.09
N SER A 213 4.41 33.25 -10.94
CA SER A 213 5.57 33.29 -11.82
C SER A 213 6.43 32.03 -11.68
N GLY A 214 7.11 31.66 -12.77
CA GLY A 214 8.00 30.50 -12.78
C GLY A 214 7.40 29.22 -13.35
N PHE A 215 6.13 29.25 -13.76
CA PHE A 215 5.51 28.20 -14.58
C PHE A 215 5.56 28.55 -16.06
N SER A 216 5.60 27.56 -16.93
CA SER A 216 5.83 27.72 -18.37
C SER A 216 4.99 26.76 -19.21
N LYS A 217 5.03 26.92 -20.52
CA LYS A 217 4.37 26.04 -21.49
C LYS A 217 4.71 24.55 -21.21
N GLY A 218 3.64 23.73 -21.14
CA GLY A 218 3.72 22.30 -20.90
C GLY A 218 3.55 21.89 -19.44
N ASP A 219 3.63 22.82 -18.48
CA ASP A 219 3.34 22.55 -17.09
C ASP A 219 1.85 22.22 -16.90
N SER A 220 1.54 21.31 -15.97
CA SER A 220 0.19 20.80 -15.76
C SER A 220 -0.58 21.65 -14.77
N VAL A 221 -1.87 21.83 -15.03
CA VAL A 221 -2.79 22.59 -14.18
C VAL A 221 -3.94 21.71 -13.73
N TYR A 222 -4.24 21.76 -12.44
CA TYR A 222 -5.29 20.97 -11.81
C TYR A 222 -6.22 21.87 -11.01
N LEU A 223 -7.53 21.63 -11.07
CA LEU A 223 -8.53 22.30 -10.24
C LEU A 223 -8.54 21.65 -8.85
N LEU A 224 -8.40 22.46 -7.81
CA LEU A 224 -8.49 22.02 -6.42
C LEU A 224 -9.88 22.27 -5.82
N GLN A 225 -10.50 23.37 -6.20
CA GLN A 225 -11.77 23.82 -5.62
C GLN A 225 -12.40 24.91 -6.48
N THR A 226 -13.71 24.83 -6.71
CA THR A 226 -14.43 25.96 -7.33
C THR A 226 -14.89 26.98 -6.30
N LYS A 227 -15.12 28.21 -6.74
CA LYS A 227 -15.68 29.32 -5.92
C LYS A 227 -17.02 28.93 -5.27
N SER A 228 -17.88 28.22 -5.99
CA SER A 228 -19.19 27.79 -5.51
C SER A 228 -19.09 26.79 -4.35
N MET A 229 -18.08 25.91 -4.36
CA MET A 229 -17.89 24.92 -3.32
C MET A 229 -17.30 25.52 -2.04
N SER A 230 -16.45 26.54 -2.14
CA SER A 230 -15.74 27.10 -0.98
C SER A 230 -16.64 27.72 0.10
N LYS A 231 -17.91 27.95 -0.20
CA LYS A 231 -18.86 28.60 0.72
C LYS A 231 -19.94 27.66 1.27
N ARG A 232 -20.18 26.51 0.62
CA ARG A 232 -21.36 25.67 0.85
C ARG A 232 -21.40 25.00 2.22
N TYR A 233 -20.25 24.58 2.75
CA TYR A 233 -20.17 23.75 3.96
C TYR A 233 -19.46 24.40 5.15
N LYS A 234 -18.95 25.64 5.02
CA LYS A 234 -18.22 26.34 6.09
C LYS A 234 -19.00 26.48 7.41
N ARG A 235 -20.32 26.55 7.35
CA ARG A 235 -21.20 26.76 8.51
C ARG A 235 -21.56 25.45 9.23
N VAL A 236 -21.26 24.29 8.62
CA VAL A 236 -21.63 22.96 9.18
C VAL A 236 -20.57 22.45 10.15
N LEU A 237 -19.32 22.89 10.00
CA LEU A 237 -18.23 22.43 10.84
C LEU A 237 -18.20 23.19 12.17
N PRO A 238 -18.14 22.49 13.31
CA PRO A 238 -17.88 23.11 14.60
C PRO A 238 -16.50 23.79 14.59
N SER A 239 -16.43 24.98 15.21
CA SER A 239 -15.17 25.73 15.34
C SER A 239 -14.16 25.02 16.25
N ASP A 240 -14.64 24.22 17.20
CA ASP A 240 -13.84 23.44 18.13
C ASP A 240 -14.26 21.97 18.12
N LEU A 241 -13.30 21.11 17.77
CA LEU A 241 -13.45 19.65 17.75
C LEU A 241 -12.90 18.97 19.01
N SER A 242 -12.32 19.70 19.96
CA SER A 242 -11.69 19.13 21.16
C SER A 242 -12.69 18.36 22.03
N LYS A 243 -13.95 18.84 22.09
CA LYS A 243 -15.04 18.19 22.83
C LYS A 243 -15.42 16.80 22.34
N PHE A 244 -15.00 16.43 21.11
CA PHE A 244 -15.22 15.10 20.55
C PHE A 244 -14.04 14.15 20.78
N ARG A 245 -12.93 14.65 21.33
CA ARG A 245 -11.76 13.83 21.66
C ARG A 245 -11.94 13.22 23.04
N LYS A 246 -12.03 11.89 23.08
CA LYS A 246 -11.95 11.16 24.34
C LYS A 246 -10.47 11.01 24.72
N GLN A 247 -10.12 11.29 25.98
CA GLN A 247 -8.81 10.91 26.50
C GLN A 247 -8.74 9.38 26.54
N PRO A 248 -7.65 8.77 26.03
CA PRO A 248 -7.47 7.34 26.19
C PRO A 248 -7.38 7.02 27.68
N GLY A 249 -8.11 6.01 28.11
CA GLY A 249 -7.98 5.45 29.46
C GLY A 249 -6.61 4.78 29.64
N PRO A 250 -6.22 4.43 30.87
CA PRO A 250 -5.01 3.66 31.10
C PRO A 250 -5.14 2.29 30.40
N GLU A 251 -4.22 2.04 29.46
CA GLU A 251 -4.19 0.79 28.71
C GLU A 251 -3.50 -0.29 29.57
N ARG A 252 -4.19 -1.39 29.82
CA ARG A 252 -3.60 -2.60 30.38
C ARG A 252 -3.26 -3.54 29.25
N LEU A 253 -1.98 -3.72 28.98
CA LEU A 253 -1.51 -4.67 27.96
C LEU A 253 -1.89 -6.10 28.39
N PRO A 254 -2.31 -6.96 27.46
CA PRO A 254 -2.58 -8.37 27.76
C PRO A 254 -1.30 -9.10 28.17
N ILE A 255 -1.45 -10.02 29.10
CA ILE A 255 -0.40 -10.96 29.48
C ILE A 255 -0.45 -12.11 28.47
N LEU A 256 0.70 -12.46 27.89
CA LEU A 256 0.82 -13.57 26.96
C LEU A 256 0.89 -14.90 27.75
N ASP A 257 0.20 -15.93 27.27
CA ASP A 257 0.25 -17.26 27.87
C ASP A 257 1.51 -18.01 27.40
N LEU A 258 2.44 -18.24 28.30
CA LEU A 258 3.68 -18.96 28.06
C LEU A 258 3.62 -20.42 28.54
N THR A 259 2.47 -20.89 29.04
CA THR A 259 2.29 -22.25 29.56
C THR A 259 2.62 -23.32 28.52
N PRO A 260 2.20 -23.21 27.25
CA PRO A 260 2.56 -24.21 26.22
C PRO A 260 4.07 -24.31 25.97
N LEU A 261 4.77 -23.19 26.03
CA LEU A 261 6.24 -23.16 25.87
C LEU A 261 6.93 -23.85 27.05
N ALA A 262 6.51 -23.52 28.28
CA ALA A 262 7.06 -24.14 29.48
C ALA A 262 6.81 -25.66 29.53
N LYS A 263 5.71 -26.15 28.95
CA LYS A 263 5.37 -27.58 28.84
C LYS A 263 5.94 -28.26 27.60
N ASN A 264 6.77 -27.56 26.80
CA ASN A 264 7.32 -28.04 25.53
C ASN A 264 6.25 -28.51 24.51
N GLU A 265 5.08 -27.89 24.55
CA GLU A 265 3.98 -28.20 23.61
C GLU A 265 4.31 -27.76 22.17
N LEU A 266 5.29 -26.86 21.98
CA LEU A 266 5.82 -26.41 20.68
C LEU A 266 7.03 -27.23 20.19
N SER A 267 7.17 -28.48 20.60
CA SER A 267 8.26 -29.36 20.12
C SER A 267 8.29 -29.56 18.59
N TRP A 268 7.16 -29.33 17.93
CA TRP A 268 7.01 -29.33 16.48
C TRP A 268 7.59 -28.09 15.82
N PHE A 269 7.88 -27.01 16.59
CA PHE A 269 8.46 -25.75 16.16
C PHE A 269 9.87 -25.59 16.76
N PRO A 270 10.90 -26.35 16.27
CA PRO A 270 12.23 -26.36 16.84
C PRO A 270 13.00 -25.08 16.54
N GLU A 271 13.91 -24.71 17.43
CA GLU A 271 14.88 -23.64 17.20
C GLU A 271 15.79 -23.94 16.02
N GLY A 272 16.19 -22.91 15.29
CA GLY A 272 17.14 -23.02 14.19
C GLY A 272 16.73 -22.25 12.93
N LEU A 273 17.34 -22.67 11.83
CA LEU A 273 17.15 -22.05 10.53
C LEU A 273 15.94 -22.65 9.80
N TYR A 274 15.02 -21.80 9.39
CA TYR A 274 13.90 -22.10 8.52
C TYR A 274 14.18 -21.53 7.13
N ILE A 275 13.78 -22.23 6.08
CA ILE A 275 13.93 -21.75 4.71
C ILE A 275 12.59 -21.83 4.00
N GLN A 276 12.17 -20.73 3.39
CA GLN A 276 10.96 -20.66 2.59
C GLN A 276 11.28 -20.56 1.11
N VAL A 277 10.58 -21.34 0.30
CA VAL A 277 10.66 -21.33 -1.17
C VAL A 277 9.27 -21.43 -1.79
N SER A 278 9.16 -21.12 -3.08
CA SER A 278 7.89 -21.15 -3.83
C SER A 278 7.87 -22.14 -5.00
N THR A 279 8.90 -22.99 -5.13
CA THR A 279 8.94 -24.08 -6.12
C THR A 279 9.56 -25.34 -5.51
N VAL A 280 9.20 -26.49 -6.07
CA VAL A 280 9.79 -27.79 -5.71
C VAL A 280 11.28 -27.84 -6.08
N ALA A 281 11.65 -27.25 -7.20
CA ALA A 281 13.04 -27.20 -7.66
C ALA A 281 13.93 -26.45 -6.66
N ASP A 282 13.46 -25.31 -6.15
CA ASP A 282 14.20 -24.53 -5.15
C ASP A 282 14.32 -25.27 -3.81
N ALA A 283 13.30 -26.07 -3.44
CA ALA A 283 13.36 -26.92 -2.25
C ALA A 283 14.55 -27.89 -2.29
N HIS A 284 14.84 -28.46 -3.46
CA HIS A 284 16.02 -29.33 -3.64
C HIS A 284 17.33 -28.55 -3.61
N ILE A 285 17.36 -27.31 -4.14
CA ILE A 285 18.56 -26.48 -4.12
C ILE A 285 18.93 -26.10 -2.68
N VAL A 286 17.96 -25.65 -1.88
CA VAL A 286 18.19 -25.19 -0.50
C VAL A 286 18.44 -26.33 0.51
N SER A 287 18.23 -27.57 0.12
CA SER A 287 18.45 -28.72 1.01
C SER A 287 19.89 -28.80 1.59
N SER A 288 20.87 -28.25 0.87
CA SER A 288 22.27 -28.17 1.32
C SER A 288 22.49 -27.21 2.50
N LEU A 289 21.54 -26.36 2.82
CA LEU A 289 21.58 -25.48 4.01
C LEU A 289 21.10 -26.16 5.29
N HIS A 290 20.62 -27.39 5.19
CA HIS A 290 20.14 -28.21 6.31
C HIS A 290 19.17 -27.46 7.26
N PRO A 291 18.10 -26.81 6.77
CA PRO A 291 17.14 -26.14 7.65
C PRO A 291 16.44 -27.15 8.58
N VAL A 292 16.06 -26.67 9.77
CA VAL A 292 15.25 -27.48 10.71
C VAL A 292 13.82 -27.66 10.19
N ARG A 293 13.35 -26.76 9.34
CA ARG A 293 12.07 -26.85 8.61
C ARG A 293 12.21 -26.22 7.23
N LEU A 294 11.61 -26.87 6.24
CA LEU A 294 11.36 -26.31 4.93
C LEU A 294 9.95 -25.73 4.91
N ILE A 295 9.78 -24.49 4.45
CA ILE A 295 8.49 -23.86 4.22
C ILE A 295 8.24 -23.81 2.72
N ILE A 296 7.13 -24.38 2.25
CA ILE A 296 6.67 -24.29 0.86
C ILE A 296 5.51 -23.28 0.80
N GLU A 297 5.69 -22.23 0.02
CA GLU A 297 4.60 -21.30 -0.30
C GLU A 297 3.64 -21.98 -1.27
N LEU A 298 2.36 -22.01 -0.90
CA LEU A 298 1.31 -22.53 -1.75
C LEU A 298 0.95 -21.51 -2.83
N ASN A 299 1.16 -21.89 -4.08
CA ASN A 299 0.78 -21.16 -5.28
C ASN A 299 0.23 -22.16 -6.31
N SER A 300 -0.18 -21.72 -7.49
CA SER A 300 -0.78 -22.61 -8.52
C SER A 300 0.15 -23.79 -8.89
N GLU A 301 1.47 -23.55 -9.04
CA GLU A 301 2.46 -24.58 -9.39
C GLU A 301 2.67 -25.57 -8.25
N THR A 302 3.00 -25.08 -7.05
CA THR A 302 3.25 -25.95 -5.89
C THR A 302 2.00 -26.69 -5.45
N THR A 303 0.82 -26.08 -5.57
CA THR A 303 -0.47 -26.75 -5.35
C THR A 303 -0.63 -27.93 -6.27
N TYR A 304 -0.49 -27.71 -7.58
CA TYR A 304 -0.57 -28.79 -8.57
C TYR A 304 0.43 -29.91 -8.29
N ASP A 305 1.68 -29.56 -8.01
CA ASP A 305 2.77 -30.50 -7.74
C ASP A 305 2.52 -31.34 -6.48
N LEU A 306 2.16 -30.70 -5.37
CA LEU A 306 1.90 -31.40 -4.11
C LEU A 306 0.65 -32.27 -4.17
N LEU A 307 -0.39 -31.84 -4.89
CA LEU A 307 -1.61 -32.64 -5.00
C LEU A 307 -1.44 -33.82 -5.95
N ASN A 308 -0.75 -33.67 -7.08
CA ASN A 308 -0.77 -34.64 -8.17
C ASN A 308 0.54 -35.47 -8.28
N LYS A 309 1.70 -34.90 -7.91
CA LYS A 309 2.99 -35.57 -8.11
C LYS A 309 3.58 -36.14 -6.81
N ASP A 310 3.17 -35.64 -5.63
CA ASP A 310 3.68 -36.10 -4.34
C ASP A 310 2.95 -37.34 -3.87
N SER A 311 3.70 -38.43 -3.58
CA SER A 311 3.15 -39.67 -3.06
C SER A 311 4.08 -40.32 -2.05
N PRO A 312 3.60 -41.22 -1.19
CA PRO A 312 4.45 -41.97 -0.25
C PRO A 312 5.56 -42.79 -0.94
N ALA A 313 5.24 -43.35 -2.13
CA ALA A 313 6.19 -44.13 -2.91
C ALA A 313 7.23 -43.27 -3.64
N LYS A 314 6.90 -42.02 -3.95
CA LYS A 314 7.77 -41.06 -4.63
C LYS A 314 7.61 -39.68 -3.99
N PRO A 315 8.27 -39.43 -2.84
CA PRO A 315 8.25 -38.12 -2.21
C PRO A 315 8.78 -37.04 -3.15
N LEU A 316 8.04 -35.95 -3.28
CA LEU A 316 8.40 -34.87 -4.19
C LEU A 316 9.45 -33.94 -3.56
N LEU A 317 9.38 -33.73 -2.26
CA LEU A 317 10.26 -32.82 -1.52
C LEU A 317 11.42 -33.55 -0.87
N PRO A 318 12.59 -32.92 -0.70
CA PRO A 318 13.75 -33.52 -0.07
C PRO A 318 13.63 -33.68 1.46
N TYR A 319 12.50 -33.25 2.03
CA TYR A 319 12.19 -33.31 3.45
C TYR A 319 10.92 -34.13 3.70
N SER A 320 10.88 -34.79 4.87
CA SER A 320 9.67 -35.47 5.31
C SER A 320 8.52 -34.45 5.52
N LYS A 321 7.30 -34.92 5.41
CA LYS A 321 6.10 -34.07 5.59
C LYS A 321 6.01 -33.44 6.97
N LYS A 322 6.57 -34.11 8.00
CA LYS A 322 6.71 -33.56 9.36
C LYS A 322 7.70 -32.39 9.45
N MET A 323 8.69 -32.35 8.57
CA MET A 323 9.68 -31.26 8.49
C MET A 323 9.26 -30.17 7.52
N THR A 324 8.20 -30.39 6.74
CA THR A 324 7.68 -29.44 5.77
C THR A 324 6.51 -28.66 6.36
N VAL A 325 6.56 -27.35 6.22
CA VAL A 325 5.51 -26.42 6.60
C VAL A 325 4.88 -25.86 5.34
N ILE A 326 3.57 -25.85 5.24
CA ILE A 326 2.83 -25.28 4.12
C ILE A 326 2.43 -23.84 4.45
N SER A 327 2.93 -22.88 3.69
CA SER A 327 2.51 -21.48 3.82
C SER A 327 1.35 -21.22 2.87
N LEU A 328 0.15 -20.96 3.42
CA LEU A 328 -1.07 -20.72 2.66
C LEU A 328 -1.05 -19.34 2.03
N ASP A 329 -1.57 -19.21 0.79
CA ASP A 329 -1.70 -17.90 0.14
C ASP A 329 -2.61 -16.99 0.99
N PRO A 330 -2.20 -15.76 1.31
CA PRO A 330 -3.01 -14.84 2.11
C PRO A 330 -4.36 -14.45 1.48
N PHE A 331 -4.53 -14.75 0.20
CA PHE A 331 -5.73 -14.42 -0.54
C PHE A 331 -6.24 -15.60 -1.38
N PHE A 332 -7.54 -15.83 -1.32
CA PHE A 332 -8.29 -16.62 -2.29
C PHE A 332 -9.58 -15.89 -2.63
N ALA A 333 -9.99 -15.96 -3.92
CA ALA A 333 -11.13 -15.23 -4.42
C ALA A 333 -12.45 -15.78 -3.85
N GLU A 334 -13.47 -14.93 -3.80
CA GLU A 334 -14.83 -15.38 -3.56
C GLU A 334 -15.26 -16.42 -4.59
N GLY A 335 -16.03 -17.42 -4.16
CA GLY A 335 -16.38 -18.57 -4.99
C GLY A 335 -15.29 -19.65 -5.08
N LYS A 336 -14.07 -19.40 -4.57
CA LYS A 336 -12.97 -20.37 -4.51
C LYS A 336 -12.78 -21.00 -3.13
N SER A 337 -13.65 -20.69 -2.17
CA SER A 337 -13.51 -21.18 -0.78
C SER A 337 -13.59 -22.69 -0.68
N GLU A 338 -14.50 -23.33 -1.40
CA GLU A 338 -14.67 -24.79 -1.41
C GLU A 338 -13.48 -25.49 -2.06
N GLU A 339 -12.99 -24.95 -3.19
CA GLU A 339 -11.76 -25.43 -3.84
C GLU A 339 -10.57 -25.35 -2.90
N PHE A 340 -10.42 -24.22 -2.20
CA PHE A 340 -9.34 -24.01 -1.24
C PHE A 340 -9.44 -24.97 -0.04
N GLU A 341 -10.64 -25.18 0.52
CA GLU A 341 -10.87 -26.16 1.58
C GLU A 341 -10.52 -27.58 1.14
N ASN A 342 -10.85 -27.95 -0.10
CA ASN A 342 -10.50 -29.25 -0.66
C ASN A 342 -8.98 -29.41 -0.81
N ILE A 343 -8.27 -28.39 -1.30
CA ILE A 343 -6.80 -28.41 -1.36
C ILE A 343 -6.20 -28.66 0.02
N VAL A 344 -6.66 -27.95 1.04
CA VAL A 344 -6.20 -28.12 2.42
C VAL A 344 -6.49 -29.53 2.93
N SER A 345 -7.69 -30.07 2.68
CA SER A 345 -8.07 -31.43 3.06
C SER A 345 -7.11 -32.47 2.49
N VAL A 346 -6.84 -32.41 1.20
CA VAL A 346 -5.95 -33.35 0.51
C VAL A 346 -4.52 -33.24 1.05
N LEU A 347 -4.03 -32.04 1.34
CA LEU A 347 -2.70 -31.85 1.94
C LEU A 347 -2.60 -32.48 3.33
N VAL A 348 -3.63 -32.32 4.17
CA VAL A 348 -3.69 -32.96 5.50
C VAL A 348 -3.74 -34.49 5.37
N GLU A 349 -4.58 -35.02 4.48
CA GLU A 349 -4.67 -36.48 4.20
C GLU A 349 -3.34 -37.07 3.71
N LYS A 350 -2.57 -36.29 2.92
CA LYS A 350 -1.22 -36.66 2.51
C LYS A 350 -0.18 -36.63 3.65
N GLY A 351 -0.54 -36.11 4.85
CA GLY A 351 0.26 -36.11 6.05
C GLY A 351 1.04 -34.82 6.30
N TYR A 352 0.74 -33.72 5.61
CA TYR A 352 1.22 -32.40 6.00
C TYR A 352 0.49 -31.95 7.28
N SER A 353 1.24 -31.60 8.31
CA SER A 353 0.68 -31.35 9.65
C SER A 353 1.00 -29.99 10.23
N THR A 354 1.73 -29.14 9.51
CA THR A 354 2.08 -27.79 9.97
C THR A 354 1.82 -26.77 8.88
N PHE A 355 1.06 -25.71 9.21
CA PHE A 355 0.64 -24.69 8.26
C PHE A 355 0.93 -23.28 8.78
N ILE A 356 1.40 -22.38 7.90
CA ILE A 356 1.41 -20.94 8.14
C ILE A 356 0.09 -20.38 7.62
N VAL A 357 -0.66 -19.77 8.54
CA VAL A 357 -1.97 -19.15 8.25
C VAL A 357 -1.80 -17.66 8.05
N ASN A 358 -2.10 -17.19 6.85
CA ASN A 358 -1.92 -15.80 6.41
C ASN A 358 -3.24 -15.02 6.33
N ASN A 359 -4.35 -15.68 6.66
CA ASN A 359 -5.70 -15.10 6.68
C ASN A 359 -6.47 -15.70 7.84
N ILE A 360 -7.32 -14.90 8.49
CA ILE A 360 -8.18 -15.39 9.60
C ILE A 360 -9.09 -16.55 9.14
N ALA A 361 -9.56 -16.51 7.89
CA ALA A 361 -10.36 -17.61 7.32
C ALA A 361 -9.64 -18.95 7.35
N HIS A 362 -8.31 -18.98 7.19
CA HIS A 362 -7.52 -20.21 7.27
C HIS A 362 -7.64 -20.90 8.63
N ILE A 363 -7.72 -20.12 9.72
CA ILE A 363 -7.91 -20.64 11.08
C ILE A 363 -9.22 -21.42 11.15
N ASN A 364 -10.29 -20.85 10.58
CA ASN A 364 -11.60 -21.48 10.56
C ASN A 364 -11.63 -22.77 9.72
N ILE A 365 -10.94 -22.77 8.59
CA ILE A 365 -10.83 -23.95 7.71
C ILE A 365 -10.04 -25.07 8.39
N LEU A 366 -8.92 -24.72 9.07
CA LEU A 366 -8.00 -25.69 9.66
C LEU A 366 -8.42 -26.21 11.04
N LYS A 367 -9.30 -25.52 11.77
CA LYS A 367 -9.72 -25.91 13.13
C LYS A 367 -10.35 -27.31 13.22
N LYS A 368 -10.87 -27.84 12.11
CA LYS A 368 -11.45 -29.20 12.05
C LYS A 368 -10.40 -30.32 11.96
N TYR A 369 -9.13 -29.95 11.71
CA TYR A 369 -8.01 -30.90 11.59
C TYR A 369 -7.09 -30.82 12.80
N LYS A 370 -6.42 -31.92 13.11
CA LYS A 370 -5.38 -31.98 14.15
C LYS A 370 -4.02 -31.60 13.52
N VAL A 371 -3.78 -30.29 13.38
CA VAL A 371 -2.60 -29.71 12.73
C VAL A 371 -1.99 -28.60 13.59
N ASN A 372 -0.73 -28.30 13.34
CA ASN A 372 -0.01 -27.20 14.00
C ASN A 372 -0.13 -25.93 13.14
N LEU A 373 -0.35 -24.80 13.78
CA LEU A 373 -0.52 -23.52 13.09
C LEU A 373 0.56 -22.52 13.52
N ILE A 374 1.11 -21.82 12.53
CA ILE A 374 1.97 -20.65 12.70
C ILE A 374 1.21 -19.45 12.15
N ALA A 375 1.01 -18.42 12.95
CA ALA A 375 0.43 -17.17 12.45
C ALA A 375 1.41 -16.47 11.52
N GLY A 376 1.05 -16.34 10.27
CA GLY A 376 1.90 -15.75 9.23
C GLY A 376 1.96 -14.22 9.30
N PRO A 377 2.86 -13.60 8.51
CA PRO A 377 3.15 -12.17 8.57
C PRO A 377 1.96 -11.29 8.19
N TYR A 378 0.98 -11.81 7.46
CA TYR A 378 -0.23 -11.08 7.04
C TYR A 378 -1.32 -11.02 8.12
N LEU A 379 -1.16 -11.69 9.26
CA LEU A 379 -2.02 -11.51 10.43
C LEU A 379 -1.60 -10.32 11.30
N TYR A 380 -0.55 -9.62 10.92
CA TYR A 380 -0.14 -8.33 11.47
C TYR A 380 0.00 -8.29 13.00
N THR A 381 0.74 -9.22 13.58
CA THR A 381 1.02 -9.31 15.03
C THR A 381 1.96 -8.19 15.51
N PHE A 382 1.57 -6.93 15.32
CA PHE A 382 2.39 -5.74 15.64
C PHE A 382 2.31 -5.28 17.11
N ASN A 383 1.41 -5.83 17.90
CA ASN A 383 1.23 -5.45 19.29
C ASN A 383 0.71 -6.63 20.12
N ARG A 384 0.81 -6.51 21.45
CA ARG A 384 0.39 -7.59 22.36
C ARG A 384 -1.09 -7.93 22.24
N TRP A 385 -1.96 -7.00 21.88
CA TRP A 385 -3.38 -7.28 21.65
C TRP A 385 -3.62 -8.21 20.47
N ALA A 386 -2.91 -7.97 19.35
CA ALA A 386 -2.98 -8.83 18.17
C ALA A 386 -2.40 -10.23 18.48
N VAL A 387 -1.29 -10.31 19.22
CA VAL A 387 -0.69 -11.57 19.64
C VAL A 387 -1.66 -12.34 20.54
N SER A 388 -2.23 -11.71 21.57
CA SER A 388 -3.20 -12.33 22.48
C SER A 388 -4.48 -12.80 21.75
N PHE A 389 -4.93 -12.04 20.74
CA PHE A 389 -6.06 -12.48 19.90
C PHE A 389 -5.75 -13.78 19.16
N ILE A 390 -4.55 -13.89 18.61
CA ILE A 390 -4.08 -15.10 17.92
C ILE A 390 -3.92 -16.28 18.89
N GLU A 391 -3.40 -16.04 20.10
CA GLU A 391 -3.30 -17.04 21.16
C GLU A 391 -4.67 -17.62 21.54
N ASN A 392 -5.70 -16.78 21.62
CA ASN A 392 -7.08 -17.21 21.88
C ASN A 392 -7.64 -18.13 20.78
N SER A 393 -6.98 -18.19 19.62
CA SER A 393 -7.26 -19.14 18.56
C SER A 393 -6.36 -20.40 18.63
N ASN A 394 -5.69 -20.64 19.75
CA ASN A 394 -4.74 -21.73 20.00
C ASN A 394 -3.53 -21.73 19.04
N ILE A 395 -3.08 -20.54 18.61
CA ILE A 395 -1.90 -20.39 17.78
C ILE A 395 -0.80 -19.70 18.59
N MET A 396 0.25 -20.46 18.92
CA MET A 396 1.33 -19.98 19.77
C MET A 396 2.58 -19.57 18.99
N ALA A 397 2.86 -20.19 17.83
CA ALA A 397 3.97 -19.84 16.97
C ALA A 397 3.57 -18.73 15.98
N LEU A 398 4.46 -17.78 15.76
CA LEU A 398 4.19 -16.57 14.98
C LEU A 398 5.34 -16.33 14.00
N GLN A 399 5.05 -15.85 12.81
CA GLN A 399 6.04 -15.25 11.91
C GLN A 399 5.93 -13.73 11.99
N SER A 400 7.04 -13.06 12.25
CA SER A 400 7.07 -11.60 12.32
C SER A 400 6.69 -10.96 10.99
N PRO A 401 5.77 -9.97 10.98
CA PRO A 401 5.54 -9.16 9.79
C PRO A 401 6.83 -8.50 9.29
N ALA A 402 7.05 -8.49 7.97
CA ALA A 402 8.26 -7.91 7.35
C ALA A 402 8.47 -6.42 7.65
N GLU A 403 7.38 -5.69 7.93
CA GLU A 403 7.40 -4.26 8.25
C GLU A 403 7.74 -3.97 9.72
N ASN A 404 8.00 -4.97 10.55
CA ASN A 404 8.27 -4.77 11.96
C ASN A 404 9.70 -4.24 12.18
N SER A 405 9.91 -3.55 13.30
CA SER A 405 11.21 -3.03 13.70
C SER A 405 11.73 -3.75 14.93
N GLU A 406 13.05 -3.75 15.15
CA GLU A 406 13.67 -4.33 16.34
C GLU A 406 13.03 -3.79 17.64
N LYS A 407 12.93 -2.46 17.77
CA LYS A 407 12.32 -1.80 18.92
C LYS A 407 10.88 -2.25 19.17
N ASN A 408 10.08 -2.37 18.12
CA ASN A 408 8.69 -2.82 18.27
C ASN A 408 8.62 -4.29 18.69
N LEU A 409 9.43 -5.16 18.06
CA LEU A 409 9.49 -6.58 18.41
C LEU A 409 9.90 -6.78 19.87
N GLU A 410 10.92 -6.05 20.33
CA GLU A 410 11.38 -6.10 21.73
C GLU A 410 10.34 -5.56 22.71
N SER A 411 9.48 -4.63 22.30
CA SER A 411 8.39 -4.12 23.13
C SER A 411 7.17 -5.06 23.18
N VAL A 412 6.97 -5.86 22.15
CA VAL A 412 5.87 -6.84 22.08
C VAL A 412 6.26 -8.14 22.79
N PHE A 413 7.51 -8.58 22.59
CA PHE A 413 8.09 -9.80 23.15
C PHE A 413 9.24 -9.44 24.10
N GLU A 414 8.92 -9.32 25.37
CA GLU A 414 9.80 -8.68 26.37
C GLU A 414 10.99 -9.54 26.77
N ASN A 415 10.81 -10.87 26.79
CA ASN A 415 11.82 -11.83 27.26
C ASN A 415 12.15 -12.90 26.21
N SER A 416 13.21 -13.68 26.46
CA SER A 416 13.69 -14.71 25.53
C SER A 416 12.66 -15.81 25.29
N LEU A 417 11.86 -16.17 26.29
CA LEU A 417 10.82 -17.21 26.15
C LEU A 417 9.68 -16.72 25.23
N GLU A 418 9.27 -15.46 25.34
CA GLU A 418 8.31 -14.87 24.41
C GLU A 418 8.88 -14.80 22.98
N ARG A 419 10.17 -14.51 22.83
CA ARG A 419 10.86 -14.39 21.52
C ARG A 419 11.06 -15.74 20.84
N SER A 420 11.23 -16.84 21.61
CA SER A 420 11.42 -18.17 21.06
C SER A 420 10.19 -18.75 20.33
N ARG A 421 9.06 -18.08 20.36
CA ARG A 421 7.86 -18.43 19.58
C ARG A 421 7.74 -17.69 18.26
N VAL A 422 8.69 -16.82 17.95
CA VAL A 422 8.65 -15.94 16.79
C VAL A 422 9.66 -16.36 15.74
N LEU A 423 9.17 -16.71 14.57
CA LEU A 423 9.97 -16.92 13.37
C LEU A 423 10.32 -15.53 12.78
N LEU A 424 11.58 -15.15 12.92
CA LEU A 424 12.09 -13.86 12.49
C LEU A 424 12.72 -13.96 11.10
N SER A 425 12.22 -13.20 10.12
CA SER A 425 12.85 -13.12 8.80
C SER A 425 14.18 -12.37 8.90
N VAL A 426 15.28 -13.04 8.54
CA VAL A 426 16.64 -12.49 8.49
C VAL A 426 17.13 -12.24 7.08
N PHE A 427 16.43 -12.80 6.07
CA PHE A 427 16.70 -12.55 4.66
C PHE A 427 15.43 -12.73 3.85
N SER A 428 15.13 -11.79 2.95
CA SER A 428 14.00 -11.90 2.03
C SER A 428 14.05 -10.87 0.91
N TYR A 429 13.26 -11.11 -0.14
CA TYR A 429 12.86 -10.08 -1.11
C TYR A 429 11.41 -9.67 -0.80
N PRO A 430 11.18 -8.64 0.03
CA PRO A 430 9.84 -8.30 0.47
C PRO A 430 8.98 -7.78 -0.67
N VAL A 431 7.73 -8.22 -0.72
CA VAL A 431 6.74 -7.70 -1.66
C VAL A 431 6.32 -6.31 -1.19
N LEU A 432 6.63 -5.28 -1.98
CA LEU A 432 6.32 -3.87 -1.67
C LEU A 432 4.92 -3.48 -2.16
N PHE A 433 4.51 -3.98 -3.34
CA PHE A 433 3.16 -3.88 -3.88
C PHE A 433 2.70 -5.27 -4.31
N ARG A 434 1.48 -5.63 -3.95
CA ARG A 434 0.79 -6.83 -4.45
C ARG A 434 -0.50 -6.39 -5.12
N MET A 435 -0.65 -6.69 -6.38
CA MET A 435 -1.82 -6.40 -7.19
C MET A 435 -2.46 -7.70 -7.62
N ARG A 436 -3.78 -7.80 -7.51
CA ARG A 436 -4.57 -8.97 -7.96
C ARG A 436 -4.89 -8.92 -9.45
N PHE A 437 -4.14 -8.16 -10.21
CA PHE A 437 -4.24 -8.01 -11.64
C PHE A 437 -2.86 -7.96 -12.27
N LYS A 438 -2.78 -8.31 -13.54
CA LYS A 438 -1.57 -8.13 -14.34
C LYS A 438 -1.39 -6.64 -14.63
N LEU A 439 -0.15 -6.18 -14.61
CA LEU A 439 0.14 -4.84 -15.07
C LEU A 439 -0.14 -4.75 -16.57
N PRO A 440 -0.57 -3.56 -17.09
CA PRO A 440 -0.72 -3.33 -18.52
C PRO A 440 0.56 -3.70 -19.29
N GLY A 441 0.41 -4.18 -20.52
CA GLY A 441 1.54 -4.68 -21.32
C GLY A 441 2.62 -3.63 -21.62
N ASP A 442 2.23 -2.35 -21.66
CA ASP A 442 3.15 -1.20 -21.75
C ASP A 442 3.88 -0.89 -20.45
N TYR A 443 3.61 -1.63 -19.36
CA TYR A 443 4.28 -1.58 -18.05
C TYR A 443 5.21 -2.79 -17.85
N ASP A 444 5.56 -3.48 -18.90
CA ASP A 444 6.52 -4.59 -18.85
C ASP A 444 7.94 -4.06 -18.76
N PHE A 445 8.36 -3.79 -17.54
CA PHE A 445 9.74 -3.47 -17.27
C PHE A 445 10.34 -4.42 -16.24
N THR A 446 11.43 -5.06 -16.64
CA THR A 446 12.19 -5.97 -15.80
C THR A 446 12.81 -5.26 -14.62
N TYR A 447 13.27 -4.03 -14.83
CA TYR A 447 13.81 -3.13 -13.81
C TYR A 447 13.29 -1.72 -13.99
N PHE A 448 13.02 -1.06 -12.87
CA PHE A 448 12.68 0.36 -12.84
C PHE A 448 13.21 0.98 -11.53
N SER A 449 13.32 2.30 -11.48
CA SER A 449 13.87 3.00 -10.32
C SER A 449 12.98 4.14 -9.86
N ASP A 450 13.07 4.50 -8.58
CA ASP A 450 12.52 5.74 -8.07
C ASP A 450 13.51 6.92 -8.29
N LYS A 451 13.09 8.11 -7.91
CA LYS A 451 13.91 9.32 -8.06
C LYS A 451 15.16 9.34 -7.17
N GLU A 452 15.23 8.48 -6.16
CA GLU A 452 16.40 8.27 -5.30
C GLU A 452 17.37 7.25 -5.89
N GLY A 453 17.07 6.66 -7.07
CA GLY A 453 17.88 5.66 -7.74
C GLY A 453 17.75 4.25 -7.15
N MET A 454 16.75 4.01 -6.28
CA MET A 454 16.48 2.67 -5.78
C MET A 454 15.82 1.82 -6.86
N GLY A 455 16.42 0.67 -7.14
CA GLY A 455 15.94 -0.28 -8.15
C GLY A 455 14.85 -1.22 -7.64
N PHE A 456 13.92 -1.53 -8.54
CA PHE A 456 12.80 -2.44 -8.31
C PHE A 456 12.58 -3.32 -9.53
N LYS A 457 11.88 -4.44 -9.33
CA LYS A 457 11.44 -5.33 -10.40
C LYS A 457 9.99 -5.74 -10.22
N VAL A 458 9.31 -5.98 -11.32
CA VAL A 458 7.96 -6.57 -11.36
C VAL A 458 8.07 -8.06 -11.61
N ASN A 459 7.26 -8.82 -10.91
CA ASN A 459 7.05 -10.23 -11.17
C ASN A 459 5.57 -10.46 -11.41
N SER A 460 5.22 -11.05 -12.55
CA SER A 460 3.84 -11.40 -12.90
C SER A 460 3.62 -12.90 -12.71
N THR A 461 2.48 -13.22 -12.12
CA THR A 461 2.00 -14.59 -11.91
C THR A 461 0.62 -14.76 -12.56
N PRO A 462 0.10 -15.98 -12.68
CA PRO A 462 -1.28 -16.20 -13.13
C PRO A 462 -2.31 -15.42 -12.30
N ASP A 463 -2.03 -15.18 -11.01
CA ASP A 463 -2.96 -14.56 -10.04
C ASP A 463 -2.74 -13.06 -9.86
N GLY A 464 -1.85 -12.42 -10.64
CA GLY A 464 -1.58 -10.99 -10.56
C GLY A 464 -0.11 -10.62 -10.68
N SER A 465 0.25 -9.46 -10.11
CA SER A 465 1.61 -8.92 -10.18
C SER A 465 2.08 -8.44 -8.82
N PHE A 466 3.39 -8.48 -8.61
CA PHE A 466 3.99 -7.89 -7.40
C PHE A 466 5.32 -7.21 -7.70
N VAL A 467 5.59 -6.18 -6.93
CA VAL A 467 6.81 -5.37 -7.01
C VAL A 467 7.72 -5.72 -5.85
N MET A 468 8.98 -5.93 -6.16
CA MET A 468 10.03 -6.23 -5.19
C MET A 468 11.21 -5.28 -5.36
N PRO A 469 12.02 -5.04 -4.31
CA PRO A 469 13.27 -4.35 -4.45
C PRO A 469 14.27 -5.19 -5.28
N GLU A 470 15.18 -4.51 -5.96
CA GLU A 470 16.30 -5.15 -6.67
C GLU A 470 17.23 -5.90 -5.70
N TYR A 471 17.51 -5.29 -4.55
CA TYR A 471 18.35 -5.86 -3.50
C TYR A 471 17.51 -6.44 -2.35
N PRO A 472 17.99 -7.52 -1.70
CA PRO A 472 17.26 -8.16 -0.61
C PRO A 472 17.23 -7.29 0.65
N PHE A 473 16.29 -7.60 1.54
CA PHE A 473 16.42 -7.32 2.97
C PHE A 473 17.36 -8.36 3.59
N SER A 474 18.33 -7.92 4.40
CA SER A 474 19.28 -8.83 5.04
C SER A 474 19.69 -8.39 6.45
N LEU A 475 19.63 -9.35 7.37
CA LEU A 475 20.19 -9.31 8.72
C LEU A 475 21.14 -10.51 8.95
N LEU A 476 21.68 -11.10 7.88
CA LEU A 476 22.51 -12.32 7.97
C LEU A 476 23.76 -12.10 8.82
N ASP A 477 24.36 -10.91 8.76
CA ASP A 477 25.50 -10.52 9.59
C ASP A 477 25.15 -10.41 11.09
N LYS A 478 23.88 -10.43 11.45
CA LYS A 478 23.39 -10.28 12.83
C LYS A 478 22.78 -11.53 13.42
N MET A 479 22.77 -12.66 12.68
CA MET A 479 22.07 -13.86 13.10
C MET A 479 22.46 -14.33 14.50
N GLU A 480 23.76 -14.35 14.85
CA GLU A 480 24.23 -14.74 16.18
C GLU A 480 23.81 -13.74 17.27
N THR A 481 23.89 -12.44 16.97
CA THR A 481 23.43 -11.38 17.90
C THR A 481 21.94 -11.50 18.16
N LEU A 482 21.14 -11.77 17.13
CA LEU A 482 19.71 -11.97 17.26
C LEU A 482 19.40 -13.22 18.09
N LYS A 483 20.13 -14.31 17.85
CA LYS A 483 20.01 -15.55 18.61
C LYS A 483 20.32 -15.33 20.10
N SER A 484 21.39 -14.61 20.43
CA SER A 484 21.75 -14.28 21.82
C SER A 484 20.70 -13.41 22.53
N LYS A 485 19.88 -12.67 21.78
CA LYS A 485 18.72 -11.92 22.28
C LYS A 485 17.45 -12.76 22.44
N GLY A 486 17.49 -14.06 22.09
CA GLY A 486 16.34 -14.98 22.17
C GLY A 486 15.55 -15.16 20.86
N TRP A 487 15.98 -14.54 19.75
CA TRP A 487 15.38 -14.77 18.43
C TRP A 487 15.98 -16.03 17.80
N THR A 488 15.62 -17.18 18.34
CA THR A 488 16.23 -18.49 18.03
C THR A 488 15.66 -19.15 16.76
N HIS A 489 14.51 -18.70 16.28
CA HIS A 489 13.87 -19.17 15.05
C HIS A 489 14.09 -18.13 13.95
N GLN A 490 14.94 -18.46 12.98
CA GLN A 490 15.37 -17.52 11.94
C GLN A 490 14.96 -18.02 10.56
N LEU A 491 14.40 -17.12 9.74
CA LEU A 491 13.86 -17.43 8.42
C LEU A 491 14.68 -16.77 7.32
N ILE A 492 15.12 -17.57 6.37
CA ILE A 492 15.58 -17.14 5.05
C ILE A 492 14.45 -17.41 4.04
N ASP A 493 13.93 -16.36 3.45
CA ASP A 493 12.81 -16.43 2.51
C ASP A 493 13.26 -16.16 1.08
N PHE A 494 13.25 -17.19 0.26
CA PHE A 494 13.54 -17.15 -1.17
C PHE A 494 12.28 -17.22 -2.04
N SER A 495 11.08 -17.19 -1.46
CA SER A 495 9.83 -17.42 -2.20
C SER A 495 9.58 -16.45 -3.34
N LYS A 496 10.29 -15.33 -3.39
CA LYS A 496 10.10 -14.27 -4.40
C LYS A 496 11.30 -14.10 -5.33
N THR A 497 12.24 -15.03 -5.31
CA THR A 497 13.42 -14.99 -6.19
C THR A 497 13.77 -16.37 -6.72
N LYS A 498 14.35 -16.42 -7.91
CA LYS A 498 14.92 -17.65 -8.45
C LYS A 498 16.28 -17.87 -7.82
N ILE A 499 16.53 -19.09 -7.35
CA ILE A 499 17.75 -19.46 -6.65
C ILE A 499 18.64 -20.29 -7.56
N LEU A 500 19.95 -19.98 -7.56
CA LEU A 500 20.98 -20.81 -8.17
C LEU A 500 21.84 -21.48 -7.08
N LYS A 501 22.47 -22.61 -7.40
CA LYS A 501 23.39 -23.30 -6.47
C LYS A 501 24.57 -22.42 -6.06
N SER A 502 25.02 -21.51 -6.95
CA SER A 502 26.05 -20.52 -6.66
C SER A 502 25.62 -19.54 -5.55
N ASP A 503 24.34 -19.13 -5.57
CA ASP A 503 23.81 -18.17 -4.61
C ASP A 503 23.80 -18.77 -3.19
N ILE A 504 23.48 -20.05 -3.10
CA ILE A 504 23.54 -20.78 -1.81
C ILE A 504 24.96 -20.85 -1.26
N LYS A 505 25.97 -21.12 -2.12
CA LYS A 505 27.38 -21.13 -1.68
C LYS A 505 27.82 -19.76 -1.17
N ASN A 506 27.45 -18.70 -1.88
CA ASN A 506 27.74 -17.33 -1.47
C ASN A 506 27.06 -16.99 -0.14
N LEU A 507 25.78 -17.36 0.01
CA LEU A 507 25.02 -17.12 1.24
C LEU A 507 25.66 -17.84 2.45
N VAL A 508 26.05 -19.10 2.30
CA VAL A 508 26.77 -19.85 3.34
C VAL A 508 28.05 -19.12 3.75
N SER A 509 28.83 -18.65 2.78
CA SER A 509 30.05 -17.88 3.05
C SER A 509 29.76 -16.60 3.82
N ILE A 510 28.71 -15.87 3.44
CA ILE A 510 28.27 -14.63 4.11
C ILE A 510 27.86 -14.91 5.55
N ILE A 511 27.06 -15.95 5.79
CA ILE A 511 26.63 -16.34 7.13
C ILE A 511 27.83 -16.71 8.01
N GLN A 512 28.75 -17.55 7.48
CA GLN A 512 29.93 -18.00 8.23
C GLN A 512 30.90 -16.88 8.59
N LYS A 513 31.01 -15.87 7.74
CA LYS A 513 31.89 -14.72 7.94
C LYS A 513 31.24 -13.55 8.67
N HIS A 514 29.93 -13.65 8.92
CA HIS A 514 29.10 -12.53 9.43
C HIS A 514 29.19 -11.27 8.55
N ASP A 515 29.29 -11.48 7.23
CA ASP A 515 29.44 -10.39 6.26
C ASP A 515 28.09 -9.75 5.94
N PHE A 516 28.14 -8.45 5.57
CA PHE A 516 27.00 -7.71 5.07
C PHE A 516 26.90 -7.86 3.54
N ILE A 517 25.68 -8.07 3.04
CA ILE A 517 25.43 -8.07 1.60
C ILE A 517 25.41 -6.62 1.09
N GLU A 518 26.33 -6.26 0.22
CA GLU A 518 26.37 -4.92 -0.40
C GLU A 518 25.06 -4.61 -1.13
N GLY A 519 24.53 -3.41 -0.93
CA GLY A 519 23.24 -2.99 -1.47
C GLY A 519 22.01 -3.49 -0.71
N ALA A 520 22.14 -4.50 0.19
CA ALA A 520 21.01 -5.01 0.93
C ALA A 520 20.37 -3.95 1.83
N SER A 521 19.05 -3.94 1.87
CA SER A 521 18.27 -3.05 2.73
C SER A 521 18.10 -3.65 4.13
N ARG A 522 18.05 -2.79 5.12
CA ARG A 522 17.67 -3.16 6.50
C ARG A 522 16.29 -2.63 6.88
N PHE A 523 15.60 -1.97 5.96
CA PHE A 523 14.29 -1.34 6.17
C PHE A 523 14.16 -0.72 7.58
N ASN A 524 13.29 -1.29 8.40
CA ASN A 524 12.96 -0.78 9.74
C ASN A 524 14.01 -1.09 10.81
N TRP A 525 15.11 -1.78 10.49
CA TRP A 525 16.08 -2.21 11.48
C TRP A 525 17.19 -1.20 11.75
N LYS A 526 17.59 -0.41 10.78
CA LYS A 526 18.51 0.74 11.01
C LYS A 526 18.46 1.82 9.92
N ASN A 527 18.32 1.43 8.66
CA ASN A 527 18.45 2.33 7.50
C ASN A 527 17.18 2.40 6.65
N GLY A 528 16.07 1.82 7.11
CA GLY A 528 14.83 1.75 6.35
C GLY A 528 13.82 2.84 6.67
N PHE A 529 12.70 2.79 6.00
CA PHE A 529 11.54 3.68 6.11
C PHE A 529 11.00 3.87 7.53
N TYR A 530 11.37 2.99 8.44
CA TYR A 530 10.92 2.93 9.83
C TYR A 530 12.09 2.96 10.80
N ASN A 531 12.92 3.97 10.69
CA ASN A 531 13.80 4.31 11.81
C ASN A 531 12.96 5.15 12.79
N PRO A 532 12.58 4.64 13.99
CA PRO A 532 11.83 5.41 14.98
C PRO A 532 12.51 6.73 15.33
N GLU A 533 13.85 6.74 15.41
CA GLU A 533 14.63 7.95 15.70
C GLU A 533 14.52 8.99 14.58
N LYS A 534 14.51 8.56 13.30
CA LYS A 534 14.25 9.49 12.18
C LYS A 534 12.80 9.97 12.16
N MET A 535 11.83 9.15 12.56
CA MET A 535 10.43 9.57 12.68
C MET A 535 10.23 10.53 13.85
N GLU A 536 10.85 10.28 15.00
CA GLU A 536 10.84 11.20 16.15
C GLU A 536 11.52 12.53 15.78
N ALA A 537 12.66 12.48 15.09
CA ALA A 537 13.35 13.68 14.58
C ALA A 537 12.50 14.44 13.55
N TYR A 538 11.81 13.74 12.66
CA TYR A 538 10.91 14.34 11.68
C TYR A 538 9.68 14.96 12.34
N GLN A 539 9.08 14.29 13.32
CA GLN A 539 7.95 14.81 14.09
C GLN A 539 8.36 16.01 14.94
N ALA A 540 9.55 15.96 15.55
CA ALA A 540 10.12 17.08 16.29
C ALA A 540 10.42 18.28 15.38
N ALA A 541 10.92 18.05 14.17
CA ALA A 541 11.13 19.10 13.18
C ALA A 541 9.81 19.71 12.70
N GLN A 542 8.78 18.91 12.45
CA GLN A 542 7.45 19.40 12.13
C GLN A 542 6.83 20.21 13.27
N ALA A 543 6.97 19.76 14.51
CA ALA A 543 6.48 20.47 15.68
C ALA A 543 7.19 21.83 15.86
N ARG A 544 8.53 21.89 15.67
CA ARG A 544 9.30 23.14 15.68
C ARG A 544 8.85 24.10 14.58
N ASN A 545 8.67 23.60 13.35
CA ASN A 545 8.19 24.41 12.23
C ASN A 545 6.76 24.95 12.48
N ALA A 546 5.89 24.15 13.06
CA ALA A 546 4.54 24.57 13.44
C ALA A 546 4.56 25.60 14.58
N GLN A 547 5.46 25.47 15.53
CA GLN A 547 5.65 26.44 16.62
C GLN A 547 6.21 27.76 16.08
N THR A 548 7.24 27.70 15.24
CA THR A 548 7.83 28.90 14.59
C THR A 548 6.79 29.63 13.75
N ALA A 549 5.92 28.90 13.04
CA ALA A 549 4.82 29.50 12.28
C ALA A 549 3.76 30.17 13.18
N LYS A 550 3.49 29.61 14.36
CA LYS A 550 2.61 30.21 15.38
C LYS A 550 3.22 31.46 16.00
N ASP A 551 4.51 31.42 16.32
CA ASP A 551 5.21 32.53 16.93
C ASP A 551 5.38 33.70 15.95
N ASN A 552 5.60 33.41 14.66
CA ASN A 552 5.60 34.41 13.59
C ASN A 552 4.20 34.99 13.34
N LYS A 553 3.11 34.25 13.61
CA LYS A 553 1.74 34.77 13.57
C LYS A 553 1.38 35.64 14.78
N LYS A 554 2.03 35.44 15.93
CA LYS A 554 1.82 36.28 17.14
C LYS A 554 2.64 37.58 17.11
N ARG A 555 3.71 37.61 16.29
CA ARG A 555 4.56 38.80 16.12
C ARG A 555 4.12 39.74 14.98
N LYS A 556 3.11 39.33 14.20
CA LYS A 556 2.38 40.15 13.23
C LYS A 556 0.99 40.48 13.78
#